data_c74225af5439d8a61d09d4e62ce23a6e
#
_entry.id   c74225af5439d8a61d09d4e62ce23a6e
#
_cell.length_a   1.000
_cell.length_b   1.000
_cell.length_c   1.000
_cell.angle_alpha   90.00
_cell.angle_beta   90.00
_cell.angle_gamma   90.00
#
_symmetry.space_group_name_H-M   'P 1'
#
loop_
_entity.id
_entity.type
_entity.pdbx_description
1 polymer ?
#
loop_
_entity_poly.entity_id
_entity_poly.type
_entity_poly.pdbx_seq_one_letter_code
_entity_poly.pdbx_strand_id
1 'polypeptide(L)'
;MIVAVAAATIAVTPALAAPDRAPASVAIREAMAASAAGWNAGDLARFVAVYAEDAVFVTPKGLVRGKAAITARYAPSFTGGGNTRGRLSFVPAELRGIDPTHALLVARWTLTGATSTETGMTTLLFERRGDAWKIVADHSS
;
A
#
# COMPACT_ATOMS: atom_id res chain seq x y z
N MET A 1 -65.63 -5.41 30.13
CA MET A 1 -64.37 -6.04 29.73
C MET A 1 -63.58 -5.04 28.86
N ILE A 2 -62.54 -4.44 29.46
CA ILE A 2 -61.72 -3.46 28.76
C ILE A 2 -60.38 -4.19 28.44
N VAL A 3 -60.10 -4.37 27.17
CA VAL A 3 -58.81 -4.95 26.70
C VAL A 3 -57.82 -3.82 26.53
N ALA A 4 -56.77 -3.81 27.38
CA ALA A 4 -55.66 -2.88 27.26
C ALA A 4 -54.66 -3.41 26.21
N VAL A 5 -54.50 -2.68 25.10
CA VAL A 5 -53.45 -2.92 24.12
C VAL A 5 -52.20 -2.24 24.57
N ALA A 6 -51.18 -3.01 24.94
CA ALA A 6 -49.85 -2.48 25.27
C ALA A 6 -49.11 -2.21 23.95
N ALA A 7 -48.82 -0.95 23.68
CA ALA A 7 -47.93 -0.55 22.57
C ALA A 7 -46.48 -0.77 22.98
N ALA A 8 -45.81 -1.72 22.32
CA ALA A 8 -44.36 -1.90 22.48
C ALA A 8 -43.63 -0.85 21.62
N THR A 9 -42.97 0.10 22.26
CA THR A 9 -42.07 1.06 21.64
C THR A 9 -40.74 0.36 21.35
N ILE A 10 -40.45 0.15 20.08
CA ILE A 10 -39.14 -0.34 19.61
C ILE A 10 -38.18 0.86 19.66
N ALA A 11 -37.24 0.85 20.60
CA ALA A 11 -36.14 1.82 20.62
C ALA A 11 -35.18 1.51 19.49
N VAL A 12 -35.17 2.34 18.46
CA VAL A 12 -34.14 2.30 17.40
C VAL A 12 -32.89 2.96 17.96
N THR A 13 -31.92 2.15 18.35
CA THR A 13 -30.57 2.63 18.69
C THR A 13 -29.92 3.17 17.44
N PRO A 14 -29.45 4.44 17.38
CA PRO A 14 -28.68 4.92 16.24
C PRO A 14 -27.39 4.12 16.16
N ALA A 15 -27.15 3.48 15.01
CA ALA A 15 -25.87 2.87 14.72
C ALA A 15 -24.80 3.96 14.78
N LEU A 16 -23.79 3.78 15.63
CA LEU A 16 -22.61 4.64 15.64
C LEU A 16 -22.03 4.66 14.22
N ALA A 17 -21.99 5.84 13.61
CA ALA A 17 -21.35 6.02 12.31
C ALA A 17 -19.91 5.50 12.42
N ALA A 18 -19.52 4.63 11.46
CA ALA A 18 -18.13 4.21 11.37
C ALA A 18 -17.24 5.44 11.25
N PRO A 19 -16.07 5.50 11.93
CA PRO A 19 -15.18 6.65 11.84
C PRO A 19 -14.88 6.97 10.38
N ASP A 20 -14.92 8.25 10.02
CA ASP A 20 -14.62 8.76 8.68
C ASP A 20 -13.24 8.25 8.25
N ARG A 21 -13.23 7.19 7.46
CA ARG A 21 -12.00 6.63 6.88
C ARG A 21 -11.56 7.47 5.71
N ALA A 22 -10.27 7.79 5.67
CA ALA A 22 -9.70 8.42 4.49
C ALA A 22 -10.02 7.61 3.22
N PRO A 23 -10.35 8.25 2.09
CA PRO A 23 -10.55 7.57 0.82
C PRO A 23 -9.35 6.66 0.48
N ALA A 24 -9.60 5.52 -0.13
CA ALA A 24 -8.55 4.57 -0.54
C ALA A 24 -7.42 5.25 -1.32
N SER A 25 -7.78 6.19 -2.20
CA SER A 25 -6.82 6.96 -3.00
C SER A 25 -5.86 7.80 -2.15
N VAL A 26 -6.32 8.38 -1.07
CA VAL A 26 -5.47 9.16 -0.14
C VAL A 26 -4.56 8.21 0.63
N ALA A 27 -5.12 7.17 1.24
CA ALA A 27 -4.37 6.20 2.03
C ALA A 27 -3.28 5.48 1.22
N ILE A 28 -3.56 5.11 -0.03
CA ILE A 28 -2.59 4.48 -0.93
C ILE A 28 -1.47 5.45 -1.30
N ARG A 29 -1.77 6.71 -1.61
CA ARG A 29 -0.75 7.72 -1.90
C ARG A 29 0.16 7.98 -0.70
N GLU A 30 -0.41 8.05 0.50
CA GLU A 30 0.35 8.18 1.75
C GLU A 30 1.24 6.97 2.01
N ALA A 31 0.74 5.75 1.79
CA ALA A 31 1.53 4.52 1.92
C ALA A 31 2.73 4.50 0.95
N MET A 32 2.53 4.91 -0.30
CA MET A 32 3.61 5.02 -1.29
C MET A 32 4.61 6.12 -0.94
N ALA A 33 4.14 7.26 -0.44
CA ALA A 33 5.01 8.34 0.03
C ALA A 33 5.86 7.89 1.23
N ALA A 34 5.29 7.16 2.18
CA ALA A 34 6.00 6.60 3.32
C ALA A 34 7.05 5.56 2.90
N SER A 35 6.72 4.71 1.92
CA SER A 35 7.66 3.75 1.33
C SER A 35 8.85 4.47 0.67
N ALA A 36 8.60 5.45 -0.20
CA ALA A 36 9.65 6.24 -0.82
C ALA A 36 10.51 6.98 0.22
N ALA A 37 9.91 7.51 1.29
CA ALA A 37 10.64 8.14 2.38
C ALA A 37 11.54 7.13 3.12
N GLY A 38 11.08 5.89 3.31
CA GLY A 38 11.90 4.79 3.87
C GLY A 38 13.12 4.51 3.00
N TRP A 39 12.94 4.36 1.70
CA TRP A 39 14.04 4.20 0.74
C TRP A 39 15.04 5.35 0.84
N ASN A 40 14.55 6.58 0.80
CA ASN A 40 15.38 7.78 0.80
C ASN A 40 16.12 8.03 2.12
N ALA A 41 15.61 7.46 3.23
CA ALA A 41 16.25 7.49 4.54
C ALA A 41 17.20 6.30 4.78
N GLY A 42 17.26 5.32 3.86
CA GLY A 42 18.00 4.09 4.09
C GLY A 42 17.35 3.17 5.12
N ASP A 43 16.05 3.30 5.33
CA ASP A 43 15.24 2.51 6.26
C ASP A 43 14.47 1.42 5.49
N LEU A 44 15.09 0.23 5.40
CA LEU A 44 14.54 -0.92 4.69
C LEU A 44 13.19 -1.34 5.28
N ALA A 45 13.05 -1.37 6.60
CA ALA A 45 11.82 -1.78 7.26
C ALA A 45 10.65 -0.86 6.89
N ARG A 46 10.89 0.44 6.89
CA ARG A 46 9.91 1.46 6.48
C ARG A 46 9.58 1.37 4.99
N PHE A 47 10.58 1.12 4.14
CA PHE A 47 10.37 0.97 2.70
C PHE A 47 9.45 -0.20 2.38
N VAL A 48 9.67 -1.38 3.00
CA VAL A 48 8.87 -2.60 2.74
C VAL A 48 7.61 -2.70 3.59
N ALA A 49 7.35 -1.76 4.49
CA ALA A 49 6.15 -1.76 5.34
C ALA A 49 4.84 -1.74 4.54
N VAL A 50 4.87 -1.22 3.31
CA VAL A 50 3.73 -1.15 2.40
C VAL A 50 3.29 -2.52 1.87
N TYR A 51 4.17 -3.55 1.89
CA TYR A 51 3.84 -4.89 1.43
C TYR A 51 3.07 -5.69 2.49
N ALA A 52 2.09 -6.46 2.01
CA ALA A 52 1.44 -7.50 2.81
C ALA A 52 2.41 -8.67 3.08
N GLU A 53 2.19 -9.43 4.16
CA GLU A 53 3.06 -10.56 4.51
C GLU A 53 3.08 -11.65 3.43
N ASP A 54 1.98 -11.83 2.71
CA ASP A 54 1.79 -12.80 1.63
C ASP A 54 1.93 -12.20 0.22
N ALA A 55 2.48 -10.99 0.10
CA ALA A 55 2.65 -10.30 -1.18
C ALA A 55 3.49 -11.14 -2.17
N VAL A 56 3.22 -10.94 -3.46
CA VAL A 56 4.01 -11.50 -4.55
C VAL A 56 4.66 -10.39 -5.36
N PHE A 57 5.91 -10.60 -5.76
CA PHE A 57 6.64 -9.70 -6.66
C PHE A 57 6.97 -10.45 -7.94
N VAL A 58 6.53 -9.92 -9.07
CA VAL A 58 6.76 -10.51 -10.39
C VAL A 58 8.11 -10.07 -10.93
N THR A 59 8.93 -11.03 -11.32
CA THR A 59 10.22 -10.78 -11.99
C THR A 59 10.30 -11.53 -13.30
N PRO A 60 11.22 -11.18 -14.22
CA PRO A 60 11.45 -11.95 -15.44
C PRO A 60 11.84 -13.42 -15.19
N LYS A 61 12.33 -13.73 -13.97
CA LYS A 61 12.75 -15.09 -13.58
C LYS A 61 11.67 -15.85 -12.81
N GLY A 62 10.50 -15.24 -12.55
CA GLY A 62 9.40 -15.83 -11.80
C GLY A 62 8.96 -14.97 -10.61
N LEU A 63 8.28 -15.58 -9.67
CA LEU A 63 7.69 -14.91 -8.54
C LEU A 63 8.57 -14.95 -7.30
N VAL A 64 8.77 -13.81 -6.67
CA VAL A 64 9.26 -13.69 -5.29
C VAL A 64 8.04 -13.66 -4.38
N ARG A 65 7.94 -14.60 -3.44
CA ARG A 65 6.75 -14.79 -2.60
C ARG A 65 7.02 -14.43 -1.15
N GLY A 66 6.16 -13.59 -0.61
CA GLY A 66 6.16 -13.15 0.77
C GLY A 66 7.05 -11.96 1.03
N LYS A 67 6.64 -11.13 1.99
CA LYS A 67 7.33 -9.91 2.38
C LYS A 67 8.79 -10.15 2.80
N ALA A 68 9.08 -11.26 3.48
CA ALA A 68 10.44 -11.59 3.89
C ALA A 68 11.38 -11.78 2.69
N ALA A 69 10.93 -12.49 1.64
CA ALA A 69 11.71 -12.68 0.42
C ALA A 69 11.84 -11.38 -0.40
N ILE A 70 10.79 -10.57 -0.45
CA ILE A 70 10.82 -9.24 -1.07
C ILE A 70 11.81 -8.33 -0.33
N THR A 71 11.81 -8.35 1.00
CA THR A 71 12.76 -7.60 1.83
C THR A 71 14.20 -8.03 1.55
N ALA A 72 14.47 -9.34 1.49
CA ALA A 72 15.79 -9.88 1.18
C ALA A 72 16.27 -9.44 -0.22
N ARG A 73 15.36 -9.33 -1.19
CA ARG A 73 15.67 -8.82 -2.55
C ARG A 73 16.14 -7.37 -2.53
N TYR A 74 15.57 -6.52 -1.69
CA TYR A 74 15.92 -5.10 -1.60
C TYR A 74 17.08 -4.81 -0.65
N ALA A 75 17.35 -5.69 0.32
CA ALA A 75 18.37 -5.48 1.35
C ALA A 75 19.76 -5.03 0.82
N PRO A 76 20.29 -5.57 -0.31
CA PRO A 76 21.57 -5.11 -0.86
C PRO A 76 21.60 -3.63 -1.22
N SER A 77 20.45 -3.01 -1.56
CA SER A 77 20.37 -1.58 -1.87
C SER A 77 20.51 -0.68 -0.62
N PHE A 78 20.39 -1.25 0.57
CA PHE A 78 20.44 -0.57 1.86
C PHE A 78 21.73 -0.84 2.64
N THR A 79 22.66 -1.60 2.08
CA THR A 79 23.96 -1.85 2.70
C THR A 79 24.92 -0.68 2.49
N GLY A 80 25.92 -0.52 3.37
CA GLY A 80 26.92 0.53 3.24
C GLY A 80 26.47 1.94 3.63
N GLY A 81 25.45 2.06 4.49
CA GLY A 81 25.02 3.36 5.02
C GLY A 81 23.87 4.01 4.27
N GLY A 82 22.99 3.23 3.65
CA GLY A 82 21.77 3.73 3.07
C GLY A 82 21.62 3.48 1.56
N ASN A 83 20.80 4.30 0.92
CA ASN A 83 20.45 4.16 -0.48
C ASN A 83 21.57 4.69 -1.39
N THR A 84 22.42 3.81 -1.92
CA THR A 84 23.47 4.16 -2.87
C THR A 84 22.98 4.31 -4.31
N ARG A 85 21.74 3.89 -4.62
CA ARG A 85 21.14 3.88 -5.97
C ARG A 85 20.47 5.19 -6.36
N GLY A 86 20.31 6.12 -5.42
CA GLY A 86 19.67 7.40 -5.66
C GLY A 86 18.36 7.61 -4.89
N ARG A 87 17.73 8.72 -5.15
CA ARG A 87 16.49 9.15 -4.50
C ARG A 87 15.28 8.58 -5.25
N LEU A 88 14.45 7.84 -4.53
CA LEU A 88 13.22 7.26 -5.07
C LEU A 88 12.07 8.26 -5.04
N SER A 89 11.32 8.32 -6.12
CA SER A 89 10.02 8.99 -6.22
C SER A 89 9.04 8.15 -7.02
N PHE A 90 7.74 8.35 -6.74
CA PHE A 90 6.63 7.75 -7.47
C PHE A 90 5.70 8.85 -7.99
N VAL A 91 5.32 8.77 -9.25
CA VAL A 91 4.30 9.62 -9.87
C VAL A 91 3.15 8.73 -10.31
N PRO A 92 1.99 8.79 -9.64
CA PRO A 92 0.80 8.04 -10.05
C PRO A 92 0.36 8.42 -11.46
N ALA A 93 0.14 7.41 -12.30
CA ALA A 93 -0.44 7.55 -13.64
C ALA A 93 -1.92 7.16 -13.64
N GLU A 94 -2.28 6.11 -12.91
CA GLU A 94 -3.65 5.62 -12.77
C GLU A 94 -3.84 5.09 -11.34
N LEU A 95 -4.95 5.45 -10.70
CA LEU A 95 -5.38 4.86 -9.44
C LEU A 95 -6.86 4.50 -9.56
N ARG A 96 -7.15 3.22 -9.56
CA ARG A 96 -8.47 2.66 -9.79
C ARG A 96 -8.93 1.82 -8.60
N GLY A 97 -10.05 2.20 -7.99
CA GLY A 97 -10.77 1.35 -7.06
C GLY A 97 -11.39 0.18 -7.82
N ILE A 98 -11.21 -1.04 -7.32
CA ILE A 98 -11.79 -2.25 -7.89
C ILE A 98 -13.06 -2.60 -7.11
N ASP A 99 -12.94 -2.64 -5.79
CA ASP A 99 -14.02 -2.87 -4.84
C ASP A 99 -13.69 -2.17 -3.50
N PRO A 100 -14.51 -2.30 -2.43
CA PRO A 100 -14.25 -1.62 -1.15
C PRO A 100 -12.93 -2.00 -0.47
N THR A 101 -12.29 -3.09 -0.90
CA THR A 101 -11.06 -3.63 -0.28
C THR A 101 -9.89 -3.78 -1.25
N HIS A 102 -10.08 -3.51 -2.55
CA HIS A 102 -9.03 -3.64 -3.56
C HIS A 102 -8.91 -2.38 -4.43
N ALA A 103 -7.70 -2.04 -4.78
CA ALA A 103 -7.39 -0.95 -5.71
C ALA A 103 -6.13 -1.26 -6.52
N LEU A 104 -6.09 -0.76 -7.74
CA LEU A 104 -4.95 -0.85 -8.64
C LEU A 104 -4.27 0.52 -8.72
N LEU A 105 -2.96 0.55 -8.52
CA LEU A 105 -2.12 1.70 -8.79
C LEU A 105 -1.15 1.38 -9.93
N VAL A 106 -1.15 2.22 -10.96
CA VAL A 106 -0.07 2.27 -11.95
C VAL A 106 0.69 3.56 -11.72
N ALA A 107 2.00 3.48 -11.56
CA ALA A 107 2.84 4.63 -11.27
C ALA A 107 4.17 4.55 -12.04
N ARG A 108 4.75 5.71 -12.29
CA ARG A 108 6.15 5.81 -12.70
C ARG A 108 7.02 5.91 -11.46
N TRP A 109 8.00 5.03 -11.36
CA TRP A 109 9.07 5.18 -10.38
C TRP A 109 10.29 5.83 -11.02
N THR A 110 11.04 6.57 -10.25
CA THR A 110 12.29 7.19 -10.67
C THR A 110 13.30 7.13 -9.54
N LEU A 111 14.51 6.67 -9.86
CA LEU A 111 15.69 6.74 -8.99
C LEU A 111 16.64 7.78 -9.55
N THR A 112 16.76 8.91 -8.87
CA THR A 112 17.65 9.99 -9.26
C THR A 112 18.94 9.90 -8.46
N GLY A 113 20.01 9.45 -9.11
CA GLY A 113 21.37 9.39 -8.54
C GLY A 113 22.20 10.62 -8.88
N ALA A 114 23.45 10.64 -8.40
CA ALA A 114 24.38 11.74 -8.64
C ALA A 114 24.81 11.84 -10.12
N THR A 115 24.90 10.70 -10.81
CA THR A 115 25.42 10.60 -12.18
C THR A 115 24.46 9.97 -13.17
N SER A 116 23.38 9.34 -12.70
CA SER A 116 22.41 8.66 -13.56
C SER A 116 20.99 8.74 -12.96
N THR A 117 20.02 8.63 -13.84
CA THR A 117 18.60 8.51 -13.46
C THR A 117 18.06 7.24 -14.09
N GLU A 118 17.47 6.38 -13.27
CA GLU A 118 16.75 5.19 -13.68
C GLU A 118 15.25 5.44 -13.51
N THR A 119 14.44 4.97 -14.43
CA THR A 119 12.99 5.11 -14.36
C THR A 119 12.30 3.90 -14.99
N GLY A 120 11.11 3.61 -14.53
CA GLY A 120 10.27 2.56 -15.08
C GLY A 120 8.84 2.69 -14.62
N MET A 121 8.05 1.66 -14.87
CA MET A 121 6.66 1.61 -14.47
C MET A 121 6.45 0.51 -13.41
N THR A 122 5.50 0.77 -12.54
CA THR A 122 5.03 -0.24 -11.58
C THR A 122 3.53 -0.38 -11.68
N THR A 123 3.06 -1.61 -11.58
CA THR A 123 1.65 -1.96 -11.43
C THR A 123 1.48 -2.68 -10.10
N LEU A 124 0.71 -2.08 -9.20
CA LEU A 124 0.55 -2.51 -7.83
C LEU A 124 -0.92 -2.82 -7.56
N LEU A 125 -1.21 -4.04 -7.12
CA LEU A 125 -2.50 -4.39 -6.56
C LEU A 125 -2.45 -4.18 -5.04
N PHE A 126 -3.32 -3.32 -4.55
CA PHE A 126 -3.51 -3.06 -3.12
C PHE A 126 -4.74 -3.80 -2.60
N GLU A 127 -4.61 -4.32 -1.39
CA GLU A 127 -5.71 -4.87 -0.60
C GLU A 127 -5.75 -4.17 0.76
N ARG A 128 -6.95 -3.85 1.22
CA ARG A 128 -7.14 -3.30 2.55
C ARG A 128 -7.09 -4.42 3.60
N ARG A 129 -6.11 -4.37 4.46
CA ARG A 129 -5.89 -5.29 5.59
C ARG A 129 -6.10 -4.53 6.90
N GLY A 130 -7.25 -4.70 7.55
CA GLY A 130 -7.64 -3.86 8.70
C GLY A 130 -7.82 -2.40 8.26
N ASP A 131 -7.04 -1.49 8.88
CA ASP A 131 -7.08 -0.05 8.56
C ASP A 131 -6.00 0.38 7.55
N ALA A 132 -5.15 -0.54 7.11
CA ALA A 132 -4.05 -0.25 6.20
C ALA A 132 -4.30 -0.82 4.80
N TRP A 133 -3.83 -0.10 3.77
CA TRP A 133 -3.73 -0.59 2.42
C TRP A 133 -2.34 -1.16 2.19
N LYS A 134 -2.27 -2.41 1.75
CA LYS A 134 -1.03 -3.16 1.54
C LYS A 134 -0.92 -3.67 0.12
N ILE A 135 0.29 -3.65 -0.44
CA ILE A 135 0.57 -4.27 -1.74
C ILE A 135 0.50 -5.78 -1.58
N VAL A 136 -0.35 -6.43 -2.37
CA VAL A 136 -0.45 -7.89 -2.45
C VAL A 136 0.17 -8.44 -3.74
N ALA A 137 0.30 -7.62 -4.78
CA ALA A 137 1.05 -7.97 -5.98
C ALA A 137 1.78 -6.74 -6.54
N ASP A 138 3.02 -6.93 -6.96
CA ASP A 138 3.90 -5.91 -7.55
C ASP A 138 4.51 -6.45 -8.84
N HIS A 139 4.36 -5.70 -9.92
CA HIS A 139 5.07 -5.92 -11.18
C HIS A 139 5.71 -4.61 -11.60
N SER A 140 7.00 -4.52 -11.39
CA SER A 140 7.82 -3.34 -11.71
C SER A 140 8.82 -3.65 -12.82
N SER A 141 8.96 -2.75 -13.77
CA SER A 141 9.85 -2.86 -14.93
C SER A 141 10.65 -1.58 -15.15
#